data_02caf1e376ba32326673608854e5e632
#
_entry.id   02caf1e376ba32326673608854e5e632
#
_cell.length_a   1.000
_cell.length_b   1.000
_cell.length_c   1.000
_cell.angle_alpha   90.00
_cell.angle_beta   90.00
_cell.angle_gamma   90.00
#
_symmetry.space_group_name_H-M   'P 1'
#
loop_
_entity.id
_entity.type
_entity.pdbx_description
1 polymer ?
#
loop_
_entity_poly.entity_id
_entity_poly.type
_entity_poly.pdbx_seq_one_letter_code
_entity_poly.pdbx_strand_id
1 'polypeptide(L)'
;SLATLKTQVAIIGGGPAGLLLSHILYLNKIDSIIVERQSKSHVLGRIRAGVLEAGTVQLLRDVGLGQRMDKEGMTHDGTSITWEGKPSLFIDVKKYTGKTFMAYGQTSITEDLFKQREIDNGHIFCEASQVAINNIEDRNPEVTFVHDGKTQKITCDYVAGYDGFHGVSRHIIPKSCQRSFQRNYPFGWLGIMAEVPPYKDVLYGYHSEGFALASQR
;
A
#
# COMPACT_ATOMS: atom_id res chain seq x y z
N SER A 1 10.44 25.25 -19.11
CA SER A 1 11.83 24.92 -18.76
C SER A 1 11.86 23.57 -18.00
N LEU A 2 12.84 22.73 -18.31
CA LEU A 2 13.09 21.45 -17.63
C LEU A 2 13.82 21.71 -16.31
N ALA A 3 13.22 21.27 -15.19
CA ALA A 3 13.90 21.24 -13.90
C ALA A 3 14.48 19.84 -13.67
N THR A 4 15.74 19.74 -13.27
CA THR A 4 16.43 18.48 -12.99
C THR A 4 16.67 18.32 -11.49
N LEU A 5 16.24 17.19 -10.95
CA LEU A 5 16.42 16.77 -9.57
C LEU A 5 17.30 15.53 -9.54
N LYS A 6 17.98 15.32 -8.45
CA LYS A 6 18.81 14.14 -8.21
C LYS A 6 18.43 13.47 -6.90
N THR A 7 18.33 12.16 -6.91
CA THR A 7 18.11 11.33 -5.71
C THR A 7 18.76 9.98 -5.87
N GLN A 8 18.86 9.21 -4.80
CA GLN A 8 19.33 7.83 -4.88
C GLN A 8 18.23 6.89 -5.38
N VAL A 9 17.01 7.04 -4.87
CA VAL A 9 15.87 6.19 -5.24
C VAL A 9 14.68 7.04 -5.66
N ALA A 10 14.23 6.87 -6.90
CA ALA A 10 12.96 7.42 -7.37
C ALA A 10 11.86 6.38 -7.16
N ILE A 11 10.83 6.74 -6.39
CA ILE A 11 9.71 5.87 -6.05
C ILE A 11 8.49 6.28 -6.86
N ILE A 12 7.98 5.38 -7.68
CA ILE A 12 6.80 5.61 -8.50
C ILE A 12 5.59 5.03 -7.77
N GLY A 13 4.75 5.91 -7.25
CA GLY A 13 3.59 5.57 -6.44
C GLY A 13 3.69 6.03 -4.99
N GLY A 14 2.73 6.84 -4.56
CA GLY A 14 2.58 7.42 -3.22
C GLY A 14 1.53 6.73 -2.36
N GLY A 15 1.23 5.47 -2.64
CA GLY A 15 0.43 4.62 -1.76
C GLY A 15 1.23 4.16 -0.52
N PRO A 16 0.62 3.35 0.36
CA PRO A 16 1.27 2.96 1.62
C PRO A 16 2.61 2.26 1.41
N ALA A 17 2.75 1.43 0.40
CA ALA A 17 4.00 0.71 0.14
C ALA A 17 5.14 1.66 -0.29
N GLY A 18 4.88 2.59 -1.20
CA GLY A 18 5.87 3.57 -1.63
C GLY A 18 6.26 4.55 -0.52
N LEU A 19 5.28 5.00 0.25
CA LEU A 19 5.51 5.86 1.42
C LEU A 19 6.34 5.15 2.49
N LEU A 20 6.05 3.88 2.77
CA LEU A 20 6.81 3.09 3.74
C LEU A 20 8.25 2.87 3.28
N LEU A 21 8.46 2.54 2.01
CA LEU A 21 9.81 2.43 1.46
C LEU A 21 10.58 3.74 1.64
N SER A 22 9.98 4.88 1.28
CA SER A 22 10.61 6.20 1.46
C SER A 22 11.00 6.45 2.92
N HIS A 23 10.13 6.09 3.86
CA HIS A 23 10.43 6.23 5.28
C HIS A 23 11.59 5.33 5.75
N ILE A 24 11.61 4.07 5.32
CA ILE A 24 12.71 3.14 5.63
C ILE A 24 14.04 3.65 5.06
N LEU A 25 14.01 4.15 3.83
CA LEU A 25 15.20 4.74 3.20
C LEU A 25 15.70 5.97 3.99
N TYR A 26 14.79 6.84 4.39
CA TYR A 26 15.12 8.00 5.22
C TYR A 26 15.79 7.61 6.54
N LEU A 27 15.27 6.60 7.24
CA LEU A 27 15.88 6.09 8.47
C LEU A 27 17.30 5.54 8.24
N ASN A 28 17.61 5.12 7.03
CA ASN A 28 18.93 4.62 6.62
C ASN A 28 19.77 5.69 5.90
N LYS A 29 19.37 6.96 5.94
CA LYS A 29 20.06 8.10 5.32
C LYS A 29 20.22 7.96 3.80
N ILE A 30 19.23 7.36 3.15
CA ILE A 30 19.13 7.20 1.70
C ILE A 30 18.06 8.15 1.18
N ASP A 31 18.43 9.02 0.25
CA ASP A 31 17.51 9.98 -0.35
C ASP A 31 16.53 9.30 -1.29
N SER A 32 15.29 9.73 -1.25
CA SER A 32 14.24 9.30 -2.18
C SER A 32 13.33 10.46 -2.59
N ILE A 33 12.73 10.31 -3.75
CA ILE A 33 11.67 11.21 -4.24
C ILE A 33 10.50 10.30 -4.67
N ILE A 34 9.31 10.64 -4.18
CA ILE A 34 8.06 9.96 -4.56
C ILE A 34 7.37 10.75 -5.66
N VAL A 35 6.95 10.05 -6.71
CA VAL A 35 6.15 10.59 -7.82
C VAL A 35 4.80 9.88 -7.80
N GLU A 36 3.73 10.63 -7.50
CA GLU A 36 2.36 10.13 -7.40
C GLU A 36 1.46 10.84 -8.41
N ARG A 37 0.72 10.07 -9.21
CA ARG A 37 -0.18 10.63 -10.25
C ARG A 37 -1.42 11.29 -9.67
N GLN A 38 -1.91 10.83 -8.54
CA GLN A 38 -3.13 11.33 -7.91
C GLN A 38 -2.82 12.50 -6.96
N SER A 39 -3.86 13.23 -6.58
CA SER A 39 -3.75 14.25 -5.55
C SER A 39 -3.54 13.62 -4.17
N LYS A 40 -2.99 14.39 -3.25
CA LYS A 40 -2.88 13.99 -1.84
C LYS A 40 -4.23 13.59 -1.25
N SER A 41 -5.28 14.40 -1.50
CA SER A 41 -6.63 14.12 -1.02
C SER A 41 -7.19 12.81 -1.59
N HIS A 42 -6.90 12.47 -2.84
CA HIS A 42 -7.30 11.20 -3.43
C HIS A 42 -6.59 10.02 -2.74
N VAL A 43 -5.28 10.12 -2.55
CA VAL A 43 -4.48 9.07 -1.87
C VAL A 43 -4.98 8.84 -0.44
N LEU A 44 -5.22 9.91 0.31
CA LEU A 44 -5.70 9.83 1.69
C LEU A 44 -7.19 9.46 1.81
N GLY A 45 -7.98 9.71 0.75
CA GLY A 45 -9.40 9.38 0.71
C GLY A 45 -9.74 7.97 0.23
N ARG A 46 -8.76 7.19 -0.21
CA ARG A 46 -9.00 5.81 -0.68
C ARG A 46 -9.44 4.91 0.46
N ILE A 47 -10.60 4.28 0.29
CA ILE A 47 -11.12 3.28 1.22
C ILE A 47 -10.64 1.90 0.77
N ARG A 48 -9.88 1.25 1.64
CA ARG A 48 -9.35 -0.11 1.43
C ARG A 48 -9.49 -0.92 2.72
N ALA A 49 -9.59 -2.23 2.58
CA ALA A 49 -9.55 -3.13 3.73
C ALA A 49 -8.25 -2.94 4.53
N GLY A 50 -8.35 -3.13 5.84
CA GLY A 50 -7.26 -2.89 6.77
C GLY A 50 -7.08 -4.04 7.73
N VAL A 51 -6.74 -5.23 7.23
CA VAL A 51 -6.28 -6.33 8.07
C VAL A 51 -4.79 -6.51 7.83
N LEU A 52 -4.01 -6.34 8.90
CA LEU A 52 -2.56 -6.40 8.88
C LEU A 52 -2.06 -7.71 9.47
N GLU A 53 -1.17 -8.37 8.78
CA GLU A 53 -0.44 -9.52 9.28
C GLU A 53 0.62 -9.10 10.31
N ALA A 54 1.02 -10.04 11.17
CA ALA A 54 1.98 -9.79 12.25
C ALA A 54 3.30 -9.17 11.75
N GLY A 55 3.78 -9.57 10.59
CA GLY A 55 5.01 -9.01 10.00
C GLY A 55 4.89 -7.54 9.66
N THR A 56 3.78 -7.11 9.07
CA THR A 56 3.52 -5.71 8.77
C THR A 56 3.33 -4.87 10.03
N VAL A 57 2.61 -5.40 11.02
CA VAL A 57 2.44 -4.76 12.33
C VAL A 57 3.80 -4.51 12.99
N GLN A 58 4.66 -5.53 13.01
CA GLN A 58 5.99 -5.41 13.60
C GLN A 58 6.86 -4.41 12.83
N LEU A 59 6.81 -4.44 11.51
CA LEU A 59 7.56 -3.49 10.68
C LEU A 59 7.15 -2.04 10.97
N LEU A 60 5.87 -1.74 11.09
CA LEU A 60 5.38 -0.40 11.43
C LEU A 60 5.87 0.05 12.83
N ARG A 61 5.92 -0.87 13.79
CA ARG A 61 6.51 -0.59 15.12
C ARG A 61 8.00 -0.32 15.03
N ASP A 62 8.74 -1.15 14.31
CA ASP A 62 10.19 -1.06 14.17
C ASP A 62 10.63 0.26 13.51
N VAL A 63 9.83 0.78 12.59
CA VAL A 63 10.12 2.07 11.93
C VAL A 63 9.52 3.28 12.65
N GLY A 64 8.98 3.09 13.86
CA GLY A 64 8.48 4.17 14.71
C GLY A 64 7.10 4.71 14.35
N LEU A 65 6.29 3.97 13.59
CA LEU A 65 4.96 4.39 13.11
C LEU A 65 3.82 3.50 13.62
N GLY A 66 4.05 2.79 14.72
CA GLY A 66 3.07 1.87 15.29
C GLY A 66 2.15 2.48 16.37
N GLN A 67 2.38 3.68 16.85
CA GLN A 67 1.69 4.22 18.04
C GLN A 67 0.19 4.35 17.86
N ARG A 68 -0.26 4.98 16.77
CA ARG A 68 -1.68 5.13 16.48
C ARG A 68 -2.33 3.77 16.19
N MET A 69 -1.64 2.91 15.44
CA MET A 69 -2.09 1.54 15.18
C MET A 69 -2.30 0.76 16.49
N ASP A 70 -1.37 0.84 17.44
CA ASP A 70 -1.47 0.15 18.73
C ASP A 70 -2.58 0.70 19.62
N LYS A 71 -2.90 1.99 19.47
CA LYS A 71 -3.98 2.65 20.23
C LYS A 71 -5.37 2.41 19.63
N GLU A 72 -5.51 2.46 18.33
CA GLU A 72 -6.80 2.47 17.64
C GLU A 72 -7.11 1.15 16.93
N GLY A 73 -6.11 0.36 16.58
CA GLY A 73 -6.27 -0.92 15.92
C GLY A 73 -6.85 -1.99 16.85
N MET A 74 -7.45 -2.99 16.25
CA MET A 74 -8.05 -4.13 16.97
C MET A 74 -7.30 -5.42 16.65
N THR A 75 -6.73 -6.03 17.69
CA THR A 75 -6.04 -7.31 17.56
C THR A 75 -7.03 -8.46 17.50
N HIS A 76 -6.82 -9.39 16.58
CA HIS A 76 -7.59 -10.61 16.43
C HIS A 76 -6.69 -11.84 16.59
N ASP A 77 -7.17 -12.81 17.37
CA ASP A 77 -6.46 -14.06 17.61
C ASP A 77 -6.67 -15.09 16.50
N GLY A 78 -7.67 -14.89 15.67
CA GLY A 78 -8.01 -15.79 14.58
C GLY A 78 -9.16 -15.30 13.73
N THR A 79 -9.71 -16.18 12.94
CA THR A 79 -10.81 -15.88 12.03
C THR A 79 -11.88 -16.96 12.11
N SER A 80 -13.14 -16.56 11.96
CA SER A 80 -14.27 -17.49 11.91
C SER A 80 -14.68 -17.75 10.47
N ILE A 81 -14.97 -18.99 10.18
CA ILE A 81 -15.55 -19.42 8.90
C ILE A 81 -16.94 -19.98 9.18
N THR A 82 -17.94 -19.52 8.46
CA THR A 82 -19.28 -20.07 8.49
C THR A 82 -19.75 -20.39 7.08
N TRP A 83 -20.56 -21.42 6.96
CA TRP A 83 -21.17 -21.80 5.70
C TRP A 83 -22.56 -22.38 5.94
N GLU A 84 -23.37 -22.32 4.92
CA GLU A 84 -24.78 -22.71 4.94
C GLU A 84 -25.03 -24.03 5.66
N GLY A 85 -25.91 -24.00 6.67
CA GLY A 85 -26.35 -25.20 7.41
C GLY A 85 -25.27 -25.88 8.26
N LYS A 86 -24.11 -25.29 8.45
CA LYS A 86 -23.02 -25.84 9.25
C LYS A 86 -22.65 -24.96 10.44
N PRO A 87 -22.16 -25.53 11.53
CA PRO A 87 -21.58 -24.77 12.64
C PRO A 87 -20.39 -23.93 12.17
N SER A 88 -20.21 -22.74 12.76
CA SER A 88 -19.03 -21.93 12.54
C SER A 88 -17.76 -22.60 13.05
N LEU A 89 -16.69 -22.50 12.28
CA LEU A 89 -15.35 -22.93 12.64
C LEU A 89 -14.49 -21.71 12.95
N PHE A 90 -13.88 -21.71 14.15
CA PHE A 90 -12.87 -20.71 14.48
C PHE A 90 -11.46 -21.27 14.21
N ILE A 91 -10.69 -20.57 13.38
CA ILE A 91 -9.29 -20.86 13.13
C ILE A 91 -8.46 -20.02 14.09
N ASP A 92 -7.94 -20.67 15.14
CA ASP A 92 -7.17 -20.01 16.19
C ASP A 92 -5.70 -19.83 15.77
N VAL A 93 -5.44 -18.73 15.06
CA VAL A 93 -4.10 -18.41 14.52
C VAL A 93 -3.11 -18.25 15.68
N LYS A 94 -3.50 -17.57 16.76
CA LYS A 94 -2.64 -17.35 17.91
C LYS A 94 -2.21 -18.67 18.59
N LYS A 95 -3.14 -19.58 18.75
CA LYS A 95 -2.86 -20.91 19.34
C LYS A 95 -1.84 -21.69 18.53
N TYR A 96 -1.96 -21.67 17.20
CA TYR A 96 -1.13 -22.50 16.33
C TYR A 96 0.16 -21.84 15.88
N THR A 97 0.24 -20.51 15.87
CA THR A 97 1.41 -19.79 15.37
C THR A 97 2.08 -18.88 16.40
N GLY A 98 1.43 -18.61 17.51
CA GLY A 98 1.88 -17.60 18.48
C GLY A 98 1.70 -16.15 17.99
N LYS A 99 1.10 -15.93 16.81
CA LYS A 99 0.94 -14.64 16.18
C LYS A 99 -0.53 -14.24 16.07
N THR A 100 -0.77 -12.95 16.05
CA THR A 100 -2.08 -12.34 15.83
C THR A 100 -2.07 -11.52 14.56
N PHE A 101 -3.21 -11.04 14.13
CA PHE A 101 -3.31 -10.00 13.13
C PHE A 101 -4.13 -8.83 13.66
N MET A 102 -4.04 -7.70 12.99
CA MET A 102 -4.63 -6.45 13.45
C MET A 102 -5.54 -5.85 12.40
N ALA A 103 -6.74 -5.48 12.79
CA ALA A 103 -7.60 -4.62 11.99
C ALA A 103 -7.21 -3.16 12.26
N TYR A 104 -6.62 -2.53 11.25
CA TYR A 104 -6.27 -1.12 11.25
C TYR A 104 -6.40 -0.58 9.83
N GLY A 105 -7.24 0.42 9.62
CA GLY A 105 -7.59 0.89 8.29
C GLY A 105 -6.38 1.31 7.46
N GLN A 106 -6.33 0.87 6.20
CA GLN A 106 -5.27 1.28 5.27
C GLN A 106 -5.22 2.79 5.09
N THR A 107 -6.36 3.48 5.15
CA THR A 107 -6.43 4.94 5.13
C THR A 107 -5.63 5.55 6.27
N SER A 108 -5.77 5.03 7.48
CA SER A 108 -5.04 5.50 8.67
C SER A 108 -3.55 5.26 8.55
N ILE A 109 -3.14 4.09 8.05
CA ILE A 109 -1.72 3.80 7.76
C ILE A 109 -1.15 4.81 6.76
N THR A 110 -1.87 5.06 5.67
CA THR A 110 -1.44 5.99 4.63
C THR A 110 -1.32 7.41 5.16
N GLU A 111 -2.26 7.86 5.99
CA GLU A 111 -2.19 9.14 6.69
C GLU A 111 -0.96 9.23 7.59
N ASP A 112 -0.70 8.23 8.41
CA ASP A 112 0.44 8.19 9.32
C ASP A 112 1.77 8.28 8.56
N LEU A 113 1.90 7.50 7.49
CA LEU A 113 3.06 7.48 6.63
C LEU A 113 3.25 8.81 5.88
N PHE A 114 2.19 9.35 5.32
CA PHE A 114 2.25 10.61 4.57
C PHE A 114 2.65 11.77 5.50
N LYS A 115 2.03 11.86 6.66
CA LYS A 115 2.35 12.85 7.70
C LYS A 115 3.82 12.75 8.13
N GLN A 116 4.33 11.54 8.34
CA GLN A 116 5.72 11.35 8.72
C GLN A 116 6.68 11.81 7.62
N ARG A 117 6.35 11.54 6.34
CA ARG A 117 7.16 12.04 5.22
C ARG A 117 7.18 13.57 5.17
N GLU A 118 6.07 14.23 5.45
CA GLU A 118 6.00 15.70 5.53
C GLU A 118 6.83 16.25 6.70
N ILE A 119 6.74 15.64 7.88
CA ILE A 119 7.53 16.01 9.06
C ILE A 119 9.04 15.93 8.77
N ASP A 120 9.46 14.91 8.05
CA ASP A 120 10.86 14.68 7.67
C ASP A 120 11.29 15.49 6.44
N ASN A 121 10.45 16.38 5.94
CA ASN A 121 10.67 17.16 4.71
C ASN A 121 10.91 16.27 3.48
N GLY A 122 10.24 15.13 3.41
CA GLY A 122 10.31 14.22 2.28
C GLY A 122 9.75 14.85 1.00
N HIS A 123 10.37 14.53 -0.14
CA HIS A 123 9.92 15.00 -1.45
C HIS A 123 8.84 14.08 -2.00
N ILE A 124 7.62 14.60 -2.11
CA ILE A 124 6.48 13.91 -2.72
C ILE A 124 5.86 14.85 -3.77
N PHE A 125 5.89 14.44 -5.04
CA PHE A 125 5.16 15.10 -6.10
C PHE A 125 3.83 14.40 -6.32
N CYS A 126 2.74 15.01 -5.86
CA CYS A 126 1.39 14.58 -6.19
C CYS A 126 0.93 15.23 -7.49
N GLU A 127 -0.11 14.68 -8.13
CA GLU A 127 -0.65 15.15 -9.41
C GLU A 127 0.40 15.20 -10.54
N ALA A 128 1.35 14.26 -10.47
CA ALA A 128 2.33 14.07 -11.51
C ALA A 128 1.72 13.33 -12.70
N SER A 129 1.71 13.94 -13.85
CA SER A 129 1.20 13.36 -15.10
C SER A 129 2.35 13.01 -16.05
N GLN A 130 2.02 12.22 -17.09
CA GLN A 130 2.97 11.84 -18.13
C GLN A 130 4.26 11.20 -17.57
N VAL A 131 4.13 10.39 -16.54
CA VAL A 131 5.27 9.74 -15.92
C VAL A 131 5.91 8.74 -16.88
N ALA A 132 7.20 8.91 -17.13
CA ALA A 132 8.00 8.02 -17.97
C ALA A 132 9.29 7.65 -17.24
N ILE A 133 9.70 6.40 -17.40
CA ILE A 133 10.92 5.85 -16.80
C ILE A 133 11.83 5.43 -17.95
N ASN A 134 13.06 5.95 -17.97
CA ASN A 134 14.03 5.71 -19.02
C ASN A 134 15.37 5.25 -18.46
N ASN A 135 16.16 4.61 -19.30
CA ASN A 135 17.55 4.23 -19.02
C ASN A 135 17.70 3.29 -17.81
N ILE A 136 16.72 2.41 -17.56
CA ILE A 136 16.77 1.47 -16.42
C ILE A 136 17.87 0.43 -16.54
N GLU A 137 18.37 0.20 -17.73
CA GLU A 137 19.49 -0.72 -17.99
C GLU A 137 20.86 -0.03 -17.88
N ASP A 138 20.87 1.28 -17.78
CA ASP A 138 22.05 2.11 -17.63
C ASP A 138 22.33 2.45 -16.16
N ARG A 139 23.50 3.01 -15.90
CA ARG A 139 23.90 3.42 -14.55
C ARG A 139 23.18 4.70 -14.06
N ASN A 140 22.46 5.38 -14.94
CA ASN A 140 21.78 6.64 -14.66
C ASN A 140 20.33 6.56 -15.10
N PRO A 141 19.46 5.82 -14.40
CA PRO A 141 18.03 5.82 -14.67
C PRO A 141 17.45 7.23 -14.53
N GLU A 142 16.40 7.51 -15.30
CA GLU A 142 15.72 8.79 -15.28
C GLU A 142 14.22 8.60 -15.16
N VAL A 143 13.58 9.49 -14.41
CA VAL A 143 12.11 9.60 -14.35
C VAL A 143 11.73 11.01 -14.79
N THR A 144 10.86 11.10 -15.78
CA THR A 144 10.30 12.37 -16.24
C THR A 144 8.80 12.41 -15.97
N PHE A 145 8.29 13.58 -15.65
CA PHE A 145 6.87 13.80 -15.40
C PHE A 145 6.52 15.28 -15.55
N VAL A 146 5.24 15.58 -15.61
CA VAL A 146 4.72 16.95 -15.58
C VAL A 146 4.07 17.21 -14.23
N HIS A 147 4.47 18.29 -13.58
CA HIS A 147 3.93 18.77 -12.32
C HIS A 147 3.74 20.28 -12.39
N ASP A 148 2.55 20.77 -12.03
CA ASP A 148 2.17 22.19 -12.15
C ASP A 148 2.48 22.79 -13.53
N GLY A 149 2.18 22.03 -14.57
CA GLY A 149 2.41 22.44 -15.96
C GLY A 149 3.89 22.49 -16.40
N LYS A 150 4.82 22.07 -15.55
CA LYS A 150 6.26 22.07 -15.84
C LYS A 150 6.78 20.65 -15.95
N THR A 151 7.63 20.41 -16.94
CA THR A 151 8.34 19.13 -17.06
C THR A 151 9.44 19.03 -16.01
N GLN A 152 9.43 17.95 -15.27
CA GLN A 152 10.41 17.60 -14.25
C GLN A 152 11.21 16.38 -14.70
N LYS A 153 12.46 16.31 -14.31
CA LYS A 153 13.34 15.17 -14.54
C LYS A 153 14.05 14.81 -13.24
N ILE A 154 14.00 13.55 -12.87
CA ILE A 154 14.76 12.99 -11.74
C ILE A 154 15.83 12.08 -12.33
N THR A 155 17.10 12.32 -11.97
CA THR A 155 18.18 11.35 -12.17
C THR A 155 18.38 10.58 -10.86
N CYS A 156 18.55 9.28 -10.94
CA CYS A 156 18.63 8.41 -9.76
C CYS A 156 19.54 7.20 -9.99
N ASP A 157 19.83 6.47 -8.91
CA ASP A 157 20.56 5.21 -8.98
C ASP A 157 19.61 4.02 -9.19
N TYR A 158 18.41 4.11 -8.58
CA TYR A 158 17.38 3.07 -8.63
C TYR A 158 15.99 3.68 -8.83
N VAL A 159 15.14 2.95 -9.54
CA VAL A 159 13.71 3.23 -9.64
C VAL A 159 12.94 2.11 -8.95
N ALA A 160 12.09 2.47 -8.01
CA ALA A 160 11.22 1.55 -7.28
C ALA A 160 9.76 1.73 -7.71
N GLY A 161 9.18 0.73 -8.36
CA GLY A 161 7.81 0.75 -8.87
C GLY A 161 6.81 0.30 -7.82
N TYR A 162 5.99 1.22 -7.33
CA TYR A 162 4.89 0.99 -6.38
C TYR A 162 3.57 1.58 -6.88
N ASP A 163 3.41 1.65 -8.20
CA ASP A 163 2.31 2.31 -8.89
C ASP A 163 1.15 1.37 -9.25
N GLY A 164 1.14 0.17 -8.68
CA GLY A 164 0.06 -0.77 -8.77
C GLY A 164 -0.09 -1.42 -10.15
N PHE A 165 -1.21 -2.13 -10.33
CA PHE A 165 -1.47 -2.90 -11.55
C PHE A 165 -1.55 -2.05 -12.81
N HIS A 166 -2.11 -0.85 -12.72
CA HIS A 166 -2.30 0.07 -13.84
C HIS A 166 -1.16 1.09 -14.01
N GLY A 167 -0.11 0.97 -13.21
CA GLY A 167 1.04 1.88 -13.29
C GLY A 167 1.97 1.60 -14.47
N VAL A 168 2.88 2.53 -14.70
CA VAL A 168 3.83 2.46 -15.83
C VAL A 168 5.00 1.51 -15.57
N SER A 169 5.37 1.31 -14.32
CA SER A 169 6.60 0.59 -13.94
C SER A 169 6.64 -0.84 -14.45
N ARG A 170 5.54 -1.57 -14.38
CA ARG A 170 5.48 -2.95 -14.88
C ARG A 170 5.72 -3.09 -16.38
N HIS A 171 5.43 -2.05 -17.15
CA HIS A 171 5.53 -2.07 -18.62
C HIS A 171 6.94 -1.81 -19.14
N ILE A 172 7.82 -1.27 -18.32
CA ILE A 172 9.22 -1.00 -18.70
C ILE A 172 10.14 -2.19 -18.46
N ILE A 173 9.70 -3.18 -17.69
CA ILE A 173 10.47 -4.41 -17.50
C ILE A 173 10.53 -5.15 -18.84
N PRO A 174 11.72 -5.50 -19.36
CA PRO A 174 11.85 -6.21 -20.64
C PRO A 174 11.00 -7.48 -20.67
N LYS A 175 10.34 -7.72 -21.78
CA LYS A 175 9.47 -8.91 -21.94
C LYS A 175 10.22 -10.23 -21.75
N SER A 176 11.50 -10.26 -22.07
CA SER A 176 12.39 -11.40 -21.83
C SER A 176 12.58 -11.74 -20.35
N CYS A 177 12.38 -10.75 -19.45
CA CYS A 177 12.49 -10.88 -18.00
C CYS A 177 11.14 -11.07 -17.30
N GLN A 178 10.04 -11.10 -18.06
CA GLN A 178 8.69 -11.20 -17.49
C GLN A 178 8.02 -12.53 -17.83
N ARG A 179 7.33 -13.06 -16.83
CA ARG A 179 6.25 -14.03 -17.03
C ARG A 179 4.99 -13.51 -16.38
N SER A 180 3.90 -13.40 -17.13
CA SER A 180 2.60 -12.96 -16.62
C SER A 180 1.59 -14.08 -16.70
N PHE A 181 0.87 -14.28 -15.62
CA PHE A 181 -0.33 -15.08 -15.56
C PHE A 181 -1.50 -14.21 -15.14
N GLN A 182 -2.56 -14.21 -15.91
CA GLN A 182 -3.76 -13.43 -15.60
C GLN A 182 -5.00 -14.32 -15.68
N ARG A 183 -5.84 -14.21 -14.67
CA ARG A 183 -7.16 -14.85 -14.64
C ARG A 183 -8.23 -13.82 -14.32
N ASN A 184 -9.21 -13.71 -15.17
CA ASN A 184 -10.37 -12.87 -14.94
C ASN A 184 -11.43 -13.68 -14.20
N TYR A 185 -11.91 -13.15 -13.09
CA TYR A 185 -13.02 -13.73 -12.36
C TYR A 185 -14.31 -13.03 -12.74
N PRO A 186 -15.43 -13.76 -12.95
CA PRO A 186 -16.69 -13.19 -13.38
C PRO A 186 -17.51 -12.60 -12.21
N PHE A 187 -16.85 -11.98 -11.24
CA PHE A 187 -17.49 -11.33 -10.10
C PHE A 187 -16.67 -10.14 -9.59
N GLY A 188 -17.31 -9.25 -8.86
CA GLY A 188 -16.68 -8.12 -8.18
C GLY A 188 -16.89 -8.18 -6.68
N TRP A 189 -16.17 -7.35 -5.96
CA TRP A 189 -16.33 -7.16 -4.54
C TRP A 189 -17.17 -5.92 -4.29
N LEU A 190 -18.23 -6.07 -3.49
CA LEU A 190 -19.03 -4.94 -2.98
C LEU A 190 -18.61 -4.66 -1.54
N GLY A 191 -18.15 -3.44 -1.26
CA GLY A 191 -17.87 -2.98 0.10
C GLY A 191 -19.07 -2.23 0.66
N ILE A 192 -19.54 -2.66 1.84
CA ILE A 192 -20.63 -1.99 2.58
C ILE A 192 -20.09 -1.67 3.97
N MET A 193 -20.22 -0.41 4.38
CA MET A 193 -19.98 0.00 5.77
C MET A 193 -21.29 0.32 6.46
N ALA A 194 -21.43 -0.12 7.70
CA ALA A 194 -22.60 0.14 8.52
C ALA A 194 -22.19 0.48 9.96
N GLU A 195 -22.91 1.40 10.57
CA GLU A 195 -22.79 1.73 11.98
C GLU A 195 -23.60 0.74 12.81
N VAL A 196 -23.03 -0.41 13.06
CA VAL A 196 -23.63 -1.50 13.84
C VAL A 196 -22.63 -2.04 14.85
N PRO A 197 -23.07 -2.67 15.95
CA PRO A 197 -22.15 -3.38 16.83
C PRO A 197 -21.30 -4.36 16.03
N PRO A 198 -19.97 -4.31 16.18
CA PRO A 198 -19.10 -5.17 15.39
C PRO A 198 -19.25 -6.63 15.80
N TYR A 199 -19.12 -7.53 14.82
CA TYR A 199 -18.91 -8.93 15.12
C TYR A 199 -17.51 -9.11 15.75
N LYS A 200 -17.41 -9.97 16.74
CA LYS A 200 -16.19 -10.07 17.56
C LYS A 200 -14.95 -10.55 16.80
N ASP A 201 -15.14 -11.31 15.71
CA ASP A 201 -14.08 -11.91 14.92
C ASP A 201 -14.11 -11.38 13.47
N VAL A 202 -13.02 -11.56 12.73
CA VAL A 202 -13.09 -11.52 11.28
C VAL A 202 -13.84 -12.76 10.81
N LEU A 203 -14.96 -12.55 10.13
CA LEU A 203 -15.86 -13.61 9.73
C LEU A 203 -15.88 -13.79 8.21
N TYR A 204 -15.58 -14.98 7.75
CA TYR A 204 -15.80 -15.41 6.36
C TYR A 204 -17.08 -16.23 6.28
N GLY A 205 -18.05 -15.77 5.52
CA GLY A 205 -19.32 -16.45 5.29
C GLY A 205 -19.43 -16.96 3.86
N TYR A 206 -19.78 -18.23 3.71
CA TYR A 206 -20.06 -18.85 2.42
C TYR A 206 -21.54 -19.21 2.30
N HIS A 207 -22.10 -18.95 1.14
CA HIS A 207 -23.41 -19.39 0.69
C HIS A 207 -23.31 -19.84 -0.77
N SER A 208 -24.23 -20.68 -1.24
CA SER A 208 -24.26 -21.17 -2.63
C SER A 208 -24.33 -20.03 -3.67
N GLU A 209 -24.90 -18.89 -3.31
CA GLU A 209 -25.02 -17.69 -4.17
C GLU A 209 -23.89 -16.67 -3.99
N GLY A 210 -22.90 -16.95 -3.14
CA GLY A 210 -21.79 -16.02 -2.94
C GLY A 210 -21.11 -16.18 -1.57
N PHE A 211 -20.26 -15.22 -1.26
CA PHE A 211 -19.60 -15.18 0.03
C PHE A 211 -19.43 -13.74 0.53
N ALA A 212 -19.22 -13.60 1.81
CA ALA A 212 -19.02 -12.32 2.47
C ALA A 212 -17.85 -12.37 3.43
N LEU A 213 -17.20 -11.24 3.62
CA LEU A 213 -16.24 -11.00 4.67
C LEU A 213 -16.79 -9.87 5.55
N ALA A 214 -16.91 -10.12 6.84
CA ALA A 214 -17.24 -9.10 7.82
C ALA A 214 -16.03 -8.85 8.74
N SER A 215 -15.68 -7.61 8.93
CA SER A 215 -14.61 -7.21 9.81
C SER A 215 -14.91 -5.85 10.42
N GLN A 216 -14.33 -5.59 11.57
CA GLN A 216 -14.33 -4.26 12.17
C GLN A 216 -13.39 -3.33 11.39
N ARG A 217 -13.65 -2.04 11.47
CA ARG A 217 -12.79 -1.00 10.93
C ARG A 217 -12.54 0.07 12.00
#